data_c13fc7e5200ed5f61247ceb8d4871647
#
_entry.id   c13fc7e5200ed5f61247ceb8d4871647
#
_cell.length_a   1.000
_cell.length_b   1.000
_cell.length_c   1.000
_cell.angle_alpha   90.00
_cell.angle_beta   90.00
_cell.angle_gamma   90.00
#
_symmetry.space_group_name_H-M   'P 1'
#
loop_
_entity.id
_entity.type
_entity.pdbx_description
1 polymer ?
#
loop_
_entity_poly.entity_id
_entity_poly.type
_entity_poly.pdbx_seq_one_letter_code
_entity_poly.pdbx_strand_id
1 'polypeptide(L)' 'MMPAILTQQEFKTFQRKVKALKENGLELDHTVVGRNKRKVKVILNKEYNFDELDRLSGGVK' A
#
# COMPACT_ATOMS: atom_id res chain seq x y z
N MET A 1 -9.96 2.29 -11.04
CA MET A 1 -8.97 2.54 -10.00
C MET A 1 -7.68 3.02 -10.62
N MET A 2 -7.06 4.00 -10.00
CA MET A 2 -5.81 4.55 -10.51
C MET A 2 -4.62 3.87 -9.85
N PRO A 3 -3.64 3.41 -10.63
CA PRO A 3 -2.44 2.85 -10.05
C PRO A 3 -1.61 3.95 -9.38
N ALA A 4 -0.97 3.61 -8.28
CA ALA A 4 -0.04 4.49 -7.61
C ALA A 4 1.39 4.06 -7.93
N ILE A 5 2.23 5.03 -8.24
CA ILE A 5 3.64 4.76 -8.51
C ILE A 5 4.44 5.16 -7.28
N LEU A 6 5.09 4.19 -6.66
CA LEU A 6 5.82 4.37 -5.43
C LEU A 6 7.32 4.18 -5.67
N THR A 7 8.14 4.94 -4.95
CA THR A 7 9.56 4.65 -4.90
C THR A 7 9.78 3.35 -4.13
N GLN A 8 11.00 2.79 -4.19
CA GLN A 8 11.31 1.59 -3.43
C GLN A 8 11.10 1.81 -1.93
N GLN A 9 11.48 2.96 -1.42
CA GLN A 9 11.31 3.29 -0.02
C GLN A 9 9.83 3.43 0.34
N GLU A 10 9.06 4.09 -0.49
CA GLU A 10 7.62 4.22 -0.28
C GLU A 10 6.92 2.86 -0.32
N PHE A 11 7.38 1.98 -1.19
CA PHE A 11 6.84 0.64 -1.28
C PHE A 11 7.10 -0.16 0.00
N LYS A 12 8.28 -0.04 0.58
CA LYS A 12 8.57 -0.68 1.86
C LYS A 12 7.65 -0.18 2.97
N THR A 13 7.42 1.12 3.01
CA THR A 13 6.48 1.72 3.96
C THR A 13 5.06 1.20 3.74
N PHE A 14 4.66 1.12 2.47
CA PHE A 14 3.35 0.58 2.10
C PHE A 14 3.19 -0.87 2.59
N GLN A 15 4.21 -1.70 2.40
CA GLN A 15 4.16 -3.08 2.85
C GLN A 15 4.03 -3.19 4.37
N ARG A 16 4.69 -2.31 5.12
CA ARG A 16 4.55 -2.27 6.58
C ARG A 16 3.13 -1.91 6.99
N LYS A 17 2.51 -0.97 6.30
CA LYS A 17 1.13 -0.57 6.57
C LYS A 17 0.16 -1.70 6.28
N VAL A 18 0.35 -2.39 5.17
CA VAL A 18 -0.46 -3.55 4.82
C VAL A 18 -0.36 -4.64 5.89
N LYS A 19 0.85 -4.92 6.36
CA LYS A 19 1.08 -5.89 7.40
C LYS A 19 0.41 -5.49 8.72
N ALA A 20 0.51 -4.21 9.08
CA ALA A 20 -0.13 -3.71 10.30
C ALA A 20 -1.64 -3.85 10.24
N LEU A 21 -2.23 -3.55 9.09
CA LEU A 21 -3.67 -3.72 8.89
C LEU A 21 -4.08 -5.18 9.01
N LYS A 22 -3.30 -6.07 8.43
CA LYS A 22 -3.57 -7.50 8.49
C LYS A 22 -3.52 -8.01 9.94
N GLU A 23 -2.58 -7.54 10.73
CA GLU A 23 -2.47 -7.90 12.14
C GLU A 23 -3.69 -7.43 12.94
N ASN A 24 -4.36 -6.37 12.47
CA ASN A 24 -5.58 -5.87 13.08
C ASN A 24 -6.85 -6.47 12.46
N GLY A 25 -6.69 -7.52 11.67
CA GLY A 25 -7.82 -8.22 11.08
C GLY A 25 -8.38 -7.59 9.82
N LEU A 26 -7.67 -6.63 9.24
CA LEU A 26 -8.12 -5.94 8.03
C LEU A 26 -7.18 -6.24 6.88
N GLU A 27 -7.67 -7.00 5.92
CA GLU A 27 -6.86 -7.38 4.75
C GLU A 27 -7.05 -6.37 3.63
N LEU A 28 -5.96 -5.72 3.25
CA LEU A 28 -5.98 -4.76 2.15
C LEU A 28 -5.71 -5.50 0.83
N ASP A 29 -6.70 -5.49 -0.04
CA ASP A 29 -6.60 -6.13 -1.33
C ASP A 29 -5.86 -5.21 -2.31
N HIS A 30 -4.69 -5.63 -2.74
CA HIS A 30 -3.85 -4.85 -3.65
C HIS A 30 -3.10 -5.75 -4.61
N THR A 31 -2.66 -5.18 -5.73
CA THR A 31 -1.90 -5.90 -6.75
C THR A 31 -0.67 -5.09 -7.13
N VAL A 32 0.48 -5.73 -7.14
CA VAL A 32 1.71 -5.12 -7.67
C VAL A 32 1.73 -5.39 -9.17
N VAL A 33 1.61 -4.33 -9.97
CA VAL A 33 1.46 -4.45 -11.41
C VAL A 33 2.81 -4.42 -12.12
N GLY A 34 3.77 -3.70 -11.57
CA GLY A 34 5.10 -3.62 -12.18
C GLY A 34 6.14 -3.20 -11.17
N ARG A 35 7.32 -3.80 -11.29
CA ARG A 35 8.48 -3.45 -10.46
C ARG A 35 9.66 -3.19 -11.35
N ASN A 36 10.32 -2.09 -11.11
CA ASN A 36 11.61 -1.83 -11.73
C ASN A 36 12.59 -1.36 -10.64
N LYS A 37 13.80 -0.99 -11.02
CA LYS A 37 14.84 -0.63 -10.05
C LYS A 37 14.53 0.59 -9.20
N ARG A 38 13.65 1.46 -9.66
CA ARG A 38 13.38 2.74 -8.99
C ARG A 38 11.95 2.91 -8.54
N LYS A 39 11.00 2.24 -9.18
CA LYS A 39 9.59 2.49 -8.93
C LYS A 39 8.81 1.19 -8.91
N VAL A 40 7.76 1.19 -8.10
CA VAL A 40 6.84 0.07 -8.01
C VAL A 40 5.43 0.60 -8.27
N LYS A 41 4.71 -0.06 -9.17
CA LYS A 41 3.35 0.32 -9.52
C LYS A 41 2.37 -0.60 -8.78
N VAL A 42 1.50 0.00 -7.97
CA VAL A 42 0.56 -0.74 -7.13
C VAL A 42 -0.85 -0.27 -7.41
N ILE A 43 -1.78 -1.21 -7.50
CA ILE A 43 -3.20 -0.93 -7.65
C ILE A 43 -3.93 -1.45 -6.42
N LEU A 44 -4.75 -0.60 -5.80
CA LEU A 44 -5.64 -1.01 -4.73
C LEU A 44 -6.92 -1.55 -5.36
N ASN A 45 -7.27 -2.78 -5.03
CA ASN A 45 -8.42 -3.47 -5.65
C ASN A 45 -9.76 -3.13 -5.04
N LYS A 46 -9.78 -2.35 -3.95
CA LYS A 46 -11.00 -1.85 -3.32
C LYS A 46 -10.97 -0.33 -3.28
N GLU A 47 -12.06 0.28 -2.83
CA GLU A 47 -12.19 1.73 -2.76
C GLU A 47 -11.33 2.35 -1.64
N TYR A 48 -10.12 1.85 -1.49
CA TYR A 48 -9.15 2.46 -0.57
C TYR A 48 -8.25 3.42 -1.33
N ASN A 49 -7.87 4.50 -0.68
CA ASN A 49 -6.80 5.35 -1.16
C ASN A 49 -5.67 5.36 -0.13
N PHE A 50 -4.56 5.97 -0.47
CA PHE A 50 -3.39 5.96 0.41
C PHE A 50 -3.59 6.77 1.68
N ASP A 51 -4.40 7.83 1.63
CA ASP A 51 -4.74 8.61 2.82
C ASP A 51 -5.56 7.78 3.79
N GLU A 52 -6.52 7.02 3.28
CA GLU A 52 -7.33 6.14 4.09
C GLU A 52 -6.50 5.01 4.67
N LEU A 53 -5.56 4.48 3.90
CA LEU A 53 -4.62 3.47 4.36
C LEU A 53 -3.81 3.98 5.55
N ASP A 54 -3.30 5.20 5.47
CA ASP A 54 -2.57 5.83 6.57
C ASP A 54 -3.43 5.94 7.83
N ARG A 55 -4.68 6.34 7.65
CA ARG A 55 -5.60 6.51 8.76
C ARG A 55 -5.91 5.18 9.44
N LEU A 56 -6.18 4.14 8.64
CA LEU A 56 -6.53 2.82 9.14
C LEU A 56 -5.34 2.13 9.80
N SER A 57 -4.14 2.37 9.31
CA SER A 57 -2.93 1.76 9.86
C SER A 57 -2.43 2.46 11.14
N GLY A 58 -3.10 3.51 11.58
CA GLY A 58 -2.70 4.25 12.77
C GLY A 58 -1.43 5.05 12.60
N GLY A 59 -1.09 5.42 11.38
CA GLY A 59 0.10 6.21 11.10
C GLY A 59 1.41 5.43 11.25
N VAL A 60 1.42 4.18 10.87
CA VAL A 60 2.63 3.34 10.92
C VAL A 60 3.69 3.95 10.00
N LYS A 61 4.86 4.15 10.55
CA LYS A 61 5.99 4.74 9.83
C LYS A 61 6.92 3.67 9.29
#